data_1bb2c37c9fb0daf2bff8306c7affb6ac
#
_entry.id   1bb2c37c9fb0daf2bff8306c7affb6ac
#
_cell.length_a   1.000
_cell.length_b   1.000
_cell.length_c   1.000
_cell.angle_alpha   90.00
_cell.angle_beta   90.00
_cell.angle_gamma   90.00
#
_symmetry.space_group_name_H-M   'P 1'
#
loop_
_entity.id
_entity.type
_entity.pdbx_description
1 polymer ?
#
loop_
_entity_poly.entity_id
_entity_poly.type
_entity_poly.pdbx_seq_one_letter_code
_entity_poly.pdbx_strand_id
1 'polypeptide(L)'
;MDGKFHYVTDEYARTARMEVDGHMEPLDKDNSEKGVRSAHTQRKVKALGDDLPGEHNGGHGAGTQFHGPPEKINVVAMLKEVNQNFPDSDFKSYLKLEQQIAKEPGNYKGFAVDFNYRDPVGPELTRTEQVPTEFKATWTDAEGVPQSEPFVNHH
;
A
#
# COMPACT_ATOMS: atom_id res chain seq x y z
N MET A 1 -2.27 -10.56 13.58
CA MET A 1 -0.99 -9.97 13.11
C MET A 1 0.12 -10.50 13.98
N ASP A 2 1.21 -10.86 13.41
CA ASP A 2 2.37 -11.43 14.11
C ASP A 2 3.37 -10.37 14.63
N GLY A 3 3.00 -9.08 14.61
CA GLY A 3 3.83 -7.98 15.09
C GLY A 3 4.85 -7.45 14.09
N LYS A 4 4.89 -7.99 12.88
CA LYS A 4 5.83 -7.56 11.85
C LYS A 4 5.44 -6.23 11.19
N PHE A 5 4.15 -5.99 11.03
CA PHE A 5 3.62 -4.78 10.41
C PHE A 5 2.99 -3.88 11.46
N HIS A 6 3.37 -2.60 11.45
CA HIS A 6 2.83 -1.59 12.35
C HIS A 6 2.08 -0.54 11.54
N TYR A 7 0.87 -0.22 11.97
CA TYR A 7 0.01 0.75 11.29
C TYR A 7 -0.31 1.92 12.22
N VAL A 8 -0.25 3.12 11.67
CA VAL A 8 -0.69 4.34 12.35
C VAL A 8 -1.89 4.88 11.61
N THR A 9 -2.96 5.14 12.33
CA THR A 9 -4.16 5.79 11.77
C THR A 9 -4.19 7.25 12.20
N ASP A 10 -4.84 8.09 11.38
CA ASP A 10 -5.08 9.48 11.77
C ASP A 10 -6.33 9.58 12.66
N GLU A 11 -6.67 10.81 13.05
CA GLU A 11 -7.83 11.06 13.93
C GLU A 11 -9.18 10.67 13.29
N TYR A 12 -9.20 10.41 11.98
CA TYR A 12 -10.37 9.97 11.24
C TYR A 12 -10.34 8.47 10.93
N ALA A 13 -9.43 7.72 11.56
CA ALA A 13 -9.24 6.29 11.37
C ALA A 13 -8.80 5.88 9.94
N ARG A 14 -8.23 6.82 9.16
CA ARG A 14 -7.58 6.49 7.89
C ARG A 14 -6.16 6.01 8.18
N THR A 15 -5.70 5.02 7.41
CA THR A 15 -4.32 4.56 7.55
C THR A 15 -3.35 5.63 7.05
N ALA A 16 -2.60 6.23 7.97
CA ALA A 16 -1.64 7.29 7.65
C ALA A 16 -0.24 6.74 7.39
N ARG A 17 0.13 5.62 8.02
CA ARG A 17 1.46 5.05 7.88
C ARG A 17 1.44 3.54 8.11
N MET A 18 2.22 2.83 7.31
CA MET A 18 2.55 1.42 7.52
C MET A 18 4.07 1.31 7.69
N GLU A 19 4.52 0.57 8.68
CA GLU A 19 5.94 0.30 8.91
C GLU A 19 6.17 -1.20 9.00
N VAL A 20 7.34 -1.63 8.56
CA VAL A 20 7.76 -3.03 8.63
C VAL A 20 8.97 -3.14 9.55
N ASP A 21 8.91 -4.06 10.52
CA ASP A 21 10.06 -4.38 11.37
C ASP A 21 11.09 -5.19 10.55
N GLY A 22 12.33 -4.68 10.50
CA GLY A 22 13.37 -5.30 9.70
C GLY A 22 13.15 -5.11 8.21
N HIS A 23 12.96 -6.19 7.48
CA HIS A 23 12.66 -6.16 6.06
C HIS A 23 11.49 -7.09 5.72
N MET A 24 10.81 -6.81 4.60
CA MET A 24 9.75 -7.67 4.13
C MET A 24 10.32 -8.96 3.55
N GLU A 25 9.75 -10.08 3.97
CA GLU A 25 10.14 -11.40 3.46
C GLU A 25 9.05 -11.93 2.54
N PRO A 26 9.38 -12.27 1.29
CA PRO A 26 8.41 -12.87 0.40
C PRO A 26 8.03 -14.28 0.89
N LEU A 27 6.84 -14.73 0.50
CA LEU A 27 6.41 -16.08 0.76
C LEU A 27 7.39 -17.07 0.12
N ASP A 28 7.76 -18.09 0.88
CA ASP A 28 8.61 -19.17 0.38
C ASP A 28 7.82 -19.97 -0.67
N LYS A 29 8.42 -20.19 -1.84
CA LYS A 29 7.80 -20.95 -2.92
C LYS A 29 7.51 -22.39 -2.53
N ASP A 30 8.28 -22.95 -1.62
CA ASP A 30 8.13 -24.31 -1.12
C ASP A 30 7.13 -24.41 0.04
N ASN A 31 6.68 -23.27 0.57
CA ASN A 31 5.69 -23.22 1.63
C ASN A 31 4.31 -23.04 1.00
N SER A 32 3.41 -23.99 1.25
CA SER A 32 2.07 -23.97 0.70
C SER A 32 1.16 -22.90 1.29
N GLU A 33 1.62 -22.11 2.26
CA GLU A 33 0.86 -21.01 2.80
C GLU A 33 0.83 -19.84 1.83
N LYS A 34 -0.33 -19.66 1.19
CA LYS A 34 -0.57 -18.50 0.32
C LYS A 34 -0.97 -17.31 1.18
N GLY A 35 -0.56 -16.12 0.75
CA GLY A 35 -1.05 -14.90 1.35
C GLY A 35 -2.57 -14.83 1.32
N VAL A 36 -3.17 -14.28 2.40
CA VAL A 36 -4.62 -14.19 2.54
C VAL A 36 -5.12 -12.88 1.98
N ARG A 37 -6.13 -12.95 1.12
CA ARG A 37 -6.82 -11.78 0.57
C ARG A 37 -8.29 -11.82 0.99
N SER A 38 -8.84 -10.65 1.28
CA SER A 38 -10.27 -10.48 1.50
C SER A 38 -10.90 -9.77 0.31
N ALA A 39 -11.59 -10.51 -0.55
CA ALA A 39 -12.31 -9.93 -1.69
C ALA A 39 -13.40 -8.94 -1.22
N HIS A 40 -14.01 -9.19 -0.08
CA HIS A 40 -15.01 -8.30 0.50
C HIS A 40 -14.39 -6.96 0.89
N THR A 41 -13.26 -6.98 1.60
CA THR A 41 -12.54 -5.77 1.99
C THR A 41 -12.05 -5.00 0.76
N GLN A 42 -11.49 -5.70 -0.22
CA GLN A 42 -11.01 -5.06 -1.45
C GLN A 42 -12.13 -4.40 -2.22
N ARG A 43 -13.31 -5.02 -2.32
CA ARG A 43 -14.47 -4.41 -2.99
C ARG A 43 -14.98 -3.18 -2.27
N LYS A 44 -15.05 -3.22 -0.93
CA LYS A 44 -15.48 -2.05 -0.13
C LYS A 44 -14.54 -0.88 -0.31
N VAL A 45 -13.25 -1.12 -0.25
CA VAL A 45 -12.23 -0.08 -0.40
C VAL A 45 -12.20 0.46 -1.83
N LYS A 46 -12.31 -0.41 -2.83
CA LYS A 46 -12.40 -0.01 -4.24
C LYS A 46 -13.53 0.99 -4.47
N ALA A 47 -14.69 0.73 -3.88
CA ALA A 47 -15.87 1.59 -4.05
C ALA A 47 -15.66 3.02 -3.55
N LEU A 48 -14.71 3.25 -2.64
CA LEU A 48 -14.39 4.61 -2.18
C LEU A 48 -13.88 5.50 -3.31
N GLY A 49 -13.29 4.92 -4.35
CA GLY A 49 -12.78 5.66 -5.50
C GLY A 49 -13.79 5.88 -6.63
N ASP A 50 -15.03 5.39 -6.50
CA ASP A 50 -16.02 5.44 -7.59
C ASP A 50 -16.39 6.86 -8.00
N ASP A 51 -16.29 7.83 -7.10
CA ASP A 51 -16.62 9.23 -7.36
C ASP A 51 -15.41 10.03 -7.90
N LEU A 52 -14.28 9.39 -8.10
CA LEU A 52 -13.04 10.02 -8.57
C LEU A 52 -12.73 9.58 -10.00
N PRO A 53 -12.00 10.43 -10.78
CA PRO A 53 -11.54 10.02 -12.11
C PRO A 53 -10.65 8.79 -12.05
N GLY A 54 -10.77 7.91 -13.03
CA GLY A 54 -9.98 6.70 -13.15
C GLY A 54 -10.59 5.50 -12.43
N GLU A 55 -10.04 4.33 -12.70
CA GLU A 55 -10.43 3.10 -12.04
C GLU A 55 -9.56 2.86 -10.81
N HIS A 56 -10.18 2.45 -9.70
CA HIS A 56 -9.49 2.14 -8.46
C HIS A 56 -9.62 0.66 -8.11
N ASN A 57 -8.57 0.14 -7.47
CA ASN A 57 -8.54 -1.20 -6.88
C ASN A 57 -8.40 -1.07 -5.37
N GLY A 58 -8.80 -2.08 -4.62
CA GLY A 58 -8.39 -2.23 -3.23
C GLY A 58 -6.97 -2.79 -3.21
N GLY A 59 -5.98 -1.90 -3.07
CA GLY A 59 -4.58 -2.27 -3.05
C GLY A 59 -4.05 -2.46 -1.63
N HIS A 60 -3.14 -3.42 -1.44
CA HIS A 60 -2.53 -3.67 -0.15
C HIS A 60 -1.29 -2.79 0.06
N GLY A 61 -1.16 -2.18 1.24
CA GLY A 61 0.06 -1.48 1.65
C GLY A 61 1.23 -2.45 1.76
N ALA A 62 1.00 -3.59 2.41
CA ALA A 62 1.90 -4.74 2.34
C ALA A 62 1.22 -5.83 1.54
N GLY A 63 1.80 -6.22 0.42
CA GLY A 63 1.23 -7.24 -0.45
C GLY A 63 1.11 -8.61 0.22
N THR A 64 0.17 -9.41 -0.25
CA THR A 64 -0.03 -10.77 0.28
C THR A 64 1.19 -11.66 0.11
N GLN A 65 2.04 -11.38 -0.88
CA GLN A 65 3.31 -12.08 -1.07
C GLN A 65 4.31 -11.86 0.08
N PHE A 66 4.07 -10.86 0.94
CA PHE A 66 4.89 -10.58 2.13
C PHE A 66 4.13 -10.86 3.43
N HIS A 67 3.08 -11.65 3.39
CA HIS A 67 2.19 -11.92 4.53
C HIS A 67 1.46 -10.67 5.04
N GLY A 68 1.22 -9.67 4.17
CA GLY A 68 0.43 -8.51 4.53
C GLY A 68 -1.00 -8.91 4.93
N PRO A 69 -1.55 -8.30 6.00
CA PRO A 69 -2.88 -8.70 6.48
C PRO A 69 -4.00 -8.30 5.51
N PRO A 70 -5.11 -9.07 5.49
CA PRO A 70 -6.24 -8.79 4.59
C PRO A 70 -7.19 -7.71 5.11
N GLU A 71 -6.97 -7.21 6.33
CA GLU A 71 -7.84 -6.26 7.00
C GLU A 71 -7.77 -4.87 6.34
N LYS A 72 -8.83 -4.09 6.52
CA LYS A 72 -8.98 -2.76 5.95
C LYS A 72 -7.79 -1.83 6.25
N ILE A 73 -7.16 -1.98 7.41
CA ILE A 73 -6.00 -1.16 7.79
C ILE A 73 -4.84 -1.26 6.79
N ASN A 74 -4.72 -2.39 6.09
CA ASN A 74 -3.70 -2.65 5.08
C ASN A 74 -4.20 -2.43 3.65
N VAL A 75 -5.46 -2.06 3.45
CA VAL A 75 -6.06 -1.94 2.12
C VAL A 75 -6.50 -0.50 1.89
N VAL A 76 -5.99 0.09 0.82
CA VAL A 76 -6.36 1.45 0.40
C VAL A 76 -6.83 1.45 -1.05
N ALA A 77 -7.66 2.43 -1.42
CA ALA A 77 -8.08 2.59 -2.81
C ALA A 77 -6.90 3.16 -3.61
N MET A 78 -6.39 2.38 -4.54
CA MET A 78 -5.31 2.76 -5.44
C MET A 78 -5.80 2.82 -6.87
N LEU A 79 -5.34 3.81 -7.63
CA LEU A 79 -5.53 3.79 -9.08
C LEU A 79 -5.04 2.46 -9.63
N LYS A 80 -5.77 1.93 -10.60
CA LYS A 80 -5.44 0.66 -11.23
C LYS A 80 -4.00 0.66 -11.77
N GLU A 81 -3.56 1.78 -12.35
CA GLU A 81 -2.22 1.97 -12.90
C GLU A 81 -1.14 1.97 -11.81
N VAL A 82 -1.49 2.36 -10.59
CA VAL A 82 -0.57 2.33 -9.44
C VAL A 82 -0.53 0.94 -8.81
N ASN A 83 -1.69 0.30 -8.67
CA ASN A 83 -1.80 -1.02 -8.05
C ASN A 83 -1.31 -2.17 -8.95
N GLN A 84 -1.31 -1.96 -10.25
CA GLN A 84 -0.86 -2.93 -11.25
C GLN A 84 0.25 -2.30 -12.10
N ASN A 85 0.88 -3.10 -12.95
CA ASN A 85 1.94 -2.59 -13.83
C ASN A 85 1.44 -2.56 -15.29
N PHE A 86 1.27 -1.34 -15.81
CA PHE A 86 0.93 -1.09 -17.21
C PHE A 86 2.13 -0.40 -17.88
N PRO A 87 2.82 -1.04 -18.83
CA PRO A 87 4.05 -0.48 -19.42
C PRO A 87 3.89 0.89 -20.05
N ASP A 88 2.70 1.22 -20.57
CA ASP A 88 2.43 2.49 -21.26
C ASP A 88 1.87 3.57 -20.32
N SER A 89 1.79 3.30 -19.02
CA SER A 89 1.25 4.25 -18.05
C SER A 89 2.32 5.26 -17.59
N ASP A 90 1.91 6.51 -17.44
CA ASP A 90 2.74 7.55 -16.81
C ASP A 90 2.79 7.43 -15.28
N PHE A 91 1.96 6.58 -14.70
CA PHE A 91 1.95 6.35 -13.26
C PHE A 91 2.98 5.31 -12.86
N LYS A 92 3.69 5.59 -11.76
CA LYS A 92 4.57 4.60 -11.15
C LYS A 92 3.74 3.48 -10.54
N SER A 93 4.19 2.24 -10.75
CA SER A 93 3.53 1.05 -10.23
C SER A 93 4.07 0.66 -8.86
N TYR A 94 3.20 0.59 -7.87
CA TYR A 94 3.54 0.07 -6.56
C TYR A 94 3.82 -1.44 -6.59
N LEU A 95 3.12 -2.17 -7.46
CA LEU A 95 3.39 -3.60 -7.68
C LEU A 95 4.83 -3.83 -8.16
N LYS A 96 5.32 -2.95 -9.05
CA LYS A 96 6.70 -3.06 -9.54
C LYS A 96 7.72 -2.90 -8.41
N LEU A 97 7.48 -1.96 -7.50
CA LEU A 97 8.31 -1.80 -6.31
C LEU A 97 8.27 -3.06 -5.44
N GLU A 98 7.09 -3.61 -5.19
CA GLU A 98 6.96 -4.85 -4.42
C GLU A 98 7.69 -6.02 -5.06
N GLN A 99 7.68 -6.12 -6.39
CA GLN A 99 8.42 -7.14 -7.12
C GLN A 99 9.94 -6.98 -6.94
N GLN A 100 10.43 -5.74 -6.91
CA GLN A 100 11.84 -5.46 -6.65
C GLN A 100 12.23 -5.84 -5.22
N ILE A 101 11.37 -5.54 -4.24
CA ILE A 101 11.59 -5.93 -2.84
C ILE A 101 11.67 -7.45 -2.72
N ALA A 102 10.79 -8.18 -3.40
CA ALA A 102 10.76 -9.64 -3.37
C ALA A 102 12.05 -10.26 -3.92
N LYS A 103 12.70 -9.60 -4.88
CA LYS A 103 13.97 -10.06 -5.47
C LYS A 103 15.16 -9.84 -4.56
N GLU A 104 15.17 -8.70 -3.84
CA GLU A 104 16.31 -8.28 -3.03
C GLU A 104 15.85 -7.68 -1.69
N PRO A 105 15.18 -8.47 -0.83
CA PRO A 105 14.59 -7.93 0.40
C PRO A 105 15.61 -7.27 1.33
N GLY A 106 16.87 -7.70 1.32
CA GLY A 106 17.93 -7.11 2.13
C GLY A 106 18.26 -5.66 1.76
N ASN A 107 17.86 -5.18 0.58
CA ASN A 107 18.06 -3.79 0.15
C ASN A 107 16.93 -2.86 0.60
N TYR A 108 15.93 -3.36 1.33
CA TYR A 108 14.74 -2.59 1.72
C TYR A 108 14.47 -2.71 3.22
N LYS A 109 15.43 -2.29 4.03
CA LYS A 109 15.31 -2.32 5.50
C LYS A 109 14.44 -1.16 5.99
N GLY A 110 13.64 -1.41 7.02
CA GLY A 110 12.81 -0.39 7.63
C GLY A 110 11.80 0.19 6.65
N PHE A 111 11.25 -0.65 5.76
CA PHE A 111 10.30 -0.21 4.75
C PHE A 111 9.06 0.38 5.41
N ALA A 112 8.66 1.55 4.95
CA ALA A 112 7.48 2.24 5.44
C ALA A 112 6.79 2.96 4.28
N VAL A 113 5.47 3.13 4.42
CA VAL A 113 4.66 3.89 3.46
C VAL A 113 3.83 4.91 4.22
N ASP A 114 3.95 6.17 3.82
CA ASP A 114 3.13 7.26 4.34
C ASP A 114 2.04 7.59 3.32
N PHE A 115 0.79 7.64 3.76
CA PHE A 115 -0.38 7.93 2.93
C PHE A 115 -0.90 9.33 3.24
N ASN A 116 -1.11 10.14 2.21
CA ASN A 116 -1.67 11.48 2.32
C ASN A 116 -3.09 11.49 1.75
N TYR A 117 -3.98 12.21 2.40
CA TYR A 117 -5.40 12.27 2.08
C TYR A 117 -5.85 13.72 1.92
N ARG A 118 -7.00 13.90 1.28
CA ARG A 118 -7.68 15.19 1.24
C ARG A 118 -8.14 15.58 2.65
N ASP A 119 -8.11 16.87 2.95
CA ASP A 119 -8.59 17.38 4.24
C ASP A 119 -10.10 17.19 4.35
N PRO A 120 -10.59 16.70 5.50
CA PRO A 120 -12.03 16.57 5.72
C PRO A 120 -12.74 17.91 5.71
N VAL A 121 -13.93 17.95 5.10
CA VAL A 121 -14.76 19.15 5.00
C VAL A 121 -15.80 19.21 6.10
N GLY A 122 -16.24 18.05 6.60
CA GLY A 122 -17.27 17.95 7.61
C GLY A 122 -16.89 16.98 8.74
N PRO A 123 -17.80 16.73 9.70
CA PRO A 123 -17.53 15.84 10.83
C PRO A 123 -17.38 14.37 10.43
N GLU A 124 -17.95 13.98 9.28
CA GLU A 124 -17.84 12.63 8.76
C GLU A 124 -17.07 12.64 7.44
N LEU A 125 -16.25 11.60 7.20
CA LEU A 125 -15.51 11.46 5.96
C LEU A 125 -16.44 11.13 4.80
N THR A 126 -16.27 11.85 3.69
CA THR A 126 -16.84 11.44 2.39
C THR A 126 -16.02 10.26 1.83
N ARG A 127 -16.55 9.60 0.79
CA ARG A 127 -15.81 8.50 0.13
C ARG A 127 -14.47 8.98 -0.40
N THR A 128 -14.44 10.12 -1.10
CA THR A 128 -13.21 10.65 -1.72
C THR A 128 -12.15 11.03 -0.70
N GLU A 129 -12.56 11.48 0.50
CA GLU A 129 -11.65 11.79 1.59
C GLU A 129 -10.99 10.54 2.20
N GLN A 130 -11.51 9.36 1.93
CA GLN A 130 -10.95 8.09 2.37
C GLN A 130 -9.99 7.46 1.34
N VAL A 131 -9.78 8.12 0.20
CA VAL A 131 -8.85 7.68 -0.85
C VAL A 131 -7.57 8.49 -0.74
N PRO A 132 -6.38 7.85 -0.59
CA PRO A 132 -5.13 8.60 -0.59
C PRO A 132 -4.93 9.34 -1.90
N THR A 133 -4.47 10.59 -1.84
CA THR A 133 -4.10 11.37 -3.03
C THR A 133 -2.72 10.99 -3.52
N GLU A 134 -1.86 10.63 -2.59
CA GLU A 134 -0.50 10.19 -2.87
C GLU A 134 0.01 9.36 -1.70
N PHE A 135 1.05 8.58 -1.93
CA PHE A 135 1.77 7.91 -0.86
C PHE A 135 3.25 7.81 -1.22
N LYS A 136 4.08 7.68 -0.20
CA LYS A 136 5.52 7.63 -0.36
C LYS A 136 6.10 6.44 0.38
N ALA A 137 6.83 5.61 -0.33
CA ALA A 137 7.61 4.53 0.26
C ALA A 137 9.00 5.03 0.65
N THR A 138 9.48 4.61 1.81
CA THR A 138 10.83 4.91 2.29
C THR A 138 11.47 3.64 2.82
N TRP A 139 12.79 3.53 2.67
CA TRP A 139 13.56 2.41 3.17
C TRP A 139 15.04 2.78 3.26
N THR A 140 15.81 1.91 3.88
CA THR A 140 17.27 2.01 3.90
C THR A 140 17.82 0.84 3.09
N ASP A 141 18.72 1.12 2.14
CA ASP A 141 19.33 0.07 1.32
C ASP A 141 20.39 -0.73 2.10
N ALA A 142 20.99 -1.74 1.44
CA ALA A 142 21.97 -2.61 2.07
C ALA A 142 23.24 -1.87 2.50
N GLU A 143 23.51 -0.70 1.91
CA GLU A 143 24.67 0.15 2.24
C GLU A 143 24.37 1.19 3.31
N GLY A 144 23.13 1.19 3.86
CA GLY A 144 22.71 2.13 4.89
C GLY A 144 22.27 3.49 4.34
N VAL A 145 22.02 3.61 3.05
CA VAL A 145 21.57 4.87 2.43
C VAL A 145 20.07 4.95 2.43
N PRO A 146 19.48 6.05 2.94
CA PRO A 146 18.03 6.26 2.87
C PRO A 146 17.55 6.42 1.42
N GLN A 147 16.47 5.75 1.10
CA GLN A 147 15.81 5.80 -0.21
C GLN A 147 14.34 6.15 -0.06
N SER A 148 13.75 6.76 -1.09
CA SER A 148 12.33 7.04 -1.11
C SER A 148 11.79 6.99 -2.54
N GLU A 149 10.48 6.64 -2.66
CA GLU A 149 9.78 6.67 -3.94
C GLU A 149 8.35 7.16 -3.71
N PRO A 150 7.95 8.28 -4.36
CA PRO A 150 6.59 8.78 -4.28
C PRO A 150 5.70 8.13 -5.33
N PHE A 151 4.41 8.01 -4.99
CA PHE A 151 3.37 7.49 -5.87
C PHE A 151 2.21 8.48 -5.91
N VAL A 152 1.90 9.00 -7.10
CA VAL A 152 0.72 9.84 -7.31
C VAL A 152 -0.49 8.91 -7.50
N ASN A 153 -1.54 9.13 -6.73
CA ASN A 153 -2.74 8.26 -6.71
C ASN A 153 -4.01 9.03 -7.14
N HIS A 154 -3.87 9.93 -8.06
CA HIS A 154 -4.99 10.69 -8.64
C HIS A 154 -4.66 11.11 -10.07
N HIS A 155 -5.71 11.27 -10.88
CA HIS A 155 -5.59 11.87 -12.23
C HIS A 155 -5.56 13.38 -12.18
#